data_58c1d40c98620de4f51ff906253a8b08
#
_entry.id   58c1d40c98620de4f51ff906253a8b08
#
_cell.length_a   1.000
_cell.length_b   1.000
_cell.length_c   1.000
_cell.angle_alpha   90.00
_cell.angle_beta   90.00
_cell.angle_gamma   90.00
#
_symmetry.space_group_name_H-M   'P 1'
#
loop_
_entity.id
_entity.type
_entity.pdbx_description
1 polymer ?
#
loop_
_entity_poly.entity_id
_entity_poly.type
_entity_poly.pdbx_seq_one_letter_code
_entity_poly.pdbx_strand_id
1 'polypeptide(L)'
;MKKVVFLLVTLFFSLGVALAQNDKKGNGAGISAEKTEFDLGTIKEVNGPVSHVFVIKNVGTAPLVITRVNAACGCTKPEFSTEPVAPGKESKIKVTYNPAGRPGQFVKTVAVYSNGKDGAFTLQIKGTVE
;
A
#
# COMPACT_ATOMS: atom_id res chain seq x y z
N MET A 1 73.75 -10.43 22.22
CA MET A 1 73.23 -10.04 22.19
C MET A 1 72.51 -9.90 21.41
N LYS A 2 71.65 -9.79 21.24
CA LYS A 2 70.97 -9.60 20.70
C LYS A 2 69.85 -9.72 20.67
N LYS A 3 69.13 -9.20 20.56
CA LYS A 3 68.13 -9.06 20.69
C LYS A 3 67.37 -9.03 19.76
N VAL A 4 66.61 -9.56 19.61
CA VAL A 4 65.80 -9.60 18.65
C VAL A 4 64.61 -9.19 19.01
N VAL A 5 64.24 -8.26 18.53
CA VAL A 5 63.08 -7.80 18.79
C VAL A 5 62.15 -8.27 17.84
N PHE A 6 61.27 -8.88 18.25
CA PHE A 6 60.31 -9.25 17.57
C PHE A 6 59.29 -8.41 17.62
N LEU A 7 59.17 -7.70 16.76
CA LEU A 7 58.16 -7.02 16.51
C LEU A 7 57.17 -7.82 15.92
N LEU A 8 56.32 -8.22 16.67
CA LEU A 8 55.27 -8.79 16.21
C LEU A 8 54.39 -7.80 15.94
N VAL A 9 54.27 -7.42 14.84
CA VAL A 9 53.28 -6.62 14.38
C VAL A 9 52.19 -7.52 14.12
N THR A 10 51.41 -7.65 15.05
CA THR A 10 50.21 -8.28 14.78
C THR A 10 49.40 -7.27 14.10
N LEU A 11 49.31 -7.40 12.92
CA LEU A 11 48.52 -6.68 12.17
C LEU A 11 47.16 -7.20 12.40
N PHE A 12 46.44 -6.54 13.20
CA PHE A 12 45.17 -6.87 13.34
C PHE A 12 44.44 -6.19 12.30
N PHE A 13 44.23 -6.83 11.35
CA PHE A 13 43.35 -6.52 10.41
C PHE A 13 42.06 -6.75 10.99
N SER A 14 41.55 -5.77 11.59
CA SER A 14 40.22 -5.84 11.93
C SER A 14 39.48 -5.68 10.65
N LEU A 15 39.03 -6.70 10.19
CA LEU A 15 38.20 -6.69 9.18
C LEU A 15 36.99 -6.12 9.70
N GLY A 16 36.77 -4.96 9.47
CA GLY A 16 35.54 -4.37 9.72
C GLY A 16 34.58 -4.96 8.74
N VAL A 17 33.86 -5.83 9.19
CA VAL A 17 32.81 -6.34 8.43
C VAL A 17 31.82 -5.29 8.44
N ALA A 18 31.74 -4.63 7.40
CA ALA A 18 30.68 -3.78 7.20
C ALA A 18 29.52 -4.66 6.94
N LEU A 19 28.79 -4.86 7.92
CA LEU A 19 27.63 -5.53 7.73
C LEU A 19 26.79 -4.62 7.01
N ALA A 20 26.49 -4.99 5.91
CA ALA A 20 25.56 -4.33 5.15
C ALA A 20 24.32 -4.40 5.92
N GLN A 21 23.90 -3.32 6.39
CA GLN A 21 22.81 -3.26 7.09
C GLN A 21 21.72 -3.36 6.23
N ASN A 22 21.11 -4.27 6.33
CA ASN A 22 20.09 -4.59 5.79
C ASN A 22 19.07 -3.66 6.04
N ASP A 23 18.77 -2.90 5.13
CA ASP A 23 17.74 -2.08 5.21
C ASP A 23 16.51 -2.82 5.29
N LYS A 24 15.95 -2.82 6.39
CA LYS A 24 14.78 -3.46 6.54
C LYS A 24 13.74 -2.86 5.72
N LYS A 25 13.97 -1.74 5.12
CA LYS A 25 13.17 -1.16 4.36
C LYS A 25 13.20 -1.79 3.10
N GLY A 26 12.71 -2.57 2.71
CA GLY A 26 12.82 -3.16 1.50
C GLY A 26 12.56 -4.59 1.47
N ASN A 27 12.40 -5.18 2.60
CA ASN A 27 12.27 -6.54 2.61
C ASN A 27 10.89 -6.99 2.56
N GLY A 28 10.06 -6.59 1.70
CA GLY A 28 8.70 -7.04 1.63
C GLY A 28 7.89 -6.21 0.69
N ALA A 29 6.63 -6.56 0.52
CA ALA A 29 5.71 -5.82 -0.31
C ALA A 29 5.35 -4.50 0.35
N GLY A 30 5.07 -3.49 -0.42
CA GLY A 30 4.61 -2.20 0.08
C GLY A 30 3.52 -1.68 -0.81
N ILE A 31 2.52 -1.02 -0.25
CA ILE A 31 1.41 -0.51 -1.01
C ILE A 31 1.39 1.00 -0.96
N SER A 32 1.15 1.64 -2.08
CA SER A 32 1.03 3.08 -2.16
C SER A 32 0.01 3.43 -3.23
N ALA A 33 -0.51 4.63 -3.18
CA ALA A 33 -1.38 5.14 -4.24
C ALA A 33 -1.12 6.62 -4.40
N GLU A 34 -1.16 7.10 -5.62
CA GLU A 34 -0.98 8.50 -5.86
C GLU A 34 -2.12 9.28 -5.25
N LYS A 35 -3.32 8.74 -5.32
CA LYS A 35 -4.49 9.35 -4.70
C LYS A 35 -5.20 8.33 -3.85
N THR A 36 -5.43 8.64 -2.61
CA THR A 36 -6.15 7.77 -1.68
C THR A 36 -7.57 8.25 -1.42
N GLU A 37 -7.92 9.43 -1.91
CA GLU A 37 -9.24 10.00 -1.77
C GLU A 37 -9.73 10.44 -3.12
N PHE A 38 -11.00 10.30 -3.36
CA PHE A 38 -11.60 10.81 -4.58
C PHE A 38 -12.97 11.42 -4.29
N ASP A 39 -13.19 12.64 -4.81
CA ASP A 39 -14.45 13.33 -4.65
C ASP A 39 -15.29 13.08 -5.89
N LEU A 40 -16.39 12.37 -5.72
CA LEU A 40 -17.31 12.08 -6.82
C LEU A 40 -18.14 13.32 -7.22
N GLY A 41 -18.04 14.39 -6.44
CA GLY A 41 -18.81 15.60 -6.68
C GLY A 41 -20.28 15.39 -6.36
N THR A 42 -21.13 16.10 -7.07
CA THR A 42 -22.56 15.94 -6.90
C THR A 42 -23.05 14.87 -7.85
N ILE A 43 -23.67 13.82 -7.29
CA ILE A 43 -24.21 12.73 -8.09
C ILE A 43 -25.71 12.66 -7.88
N LYS A 44 -26.41 12.16 -8.89
CA LYS A 44 -27.86 12.08 -8.81
C LYS A 44 -28.30 10.66 -8.47
N GLU A 45 -29.16 10.55 -7.48
CA GLU A 45 -29.65 9.26 -7.06
C GLU A 45 -30.27 8.50 -8.23
N VAL A 46 -31.01 9.19 -9.10
CA VAL A 46 -31.66 8.55 -10.22
C VAL A 46 -30.72 7.92 -11.22
N ASN A 47 -29.47 8.35 -11.23
CA ASN A 47 -28.48 7.83 -12.18
C ASN A 47 -27.86 6.50 -11.70
N GLY A 48 -28.22 6.05 -10.51
CA GLY A 48 -27.74 4.76 -9.99
C GLY A 48 -26.30 4.79 -9.49
N PRO A 49 -25.70 3.62 -9.33
CA PRO A 49 -24.36 3.51 -8.76
C PRO A 49 -23.28 4.20 -9.57
N VAL A 50 -22.31 4.73 -8.87
CA VAL A 50 -21.16 5.44 -9.44
C VAL A 50 -19.88 4.77 -8.98
N SER A 51 -18.94 4.61 -9.88
CA SER A 51 -17.67 3.93 -9.57
C SER A 51 -16.47 4.83 -9.77
N HIS A 52 -15.42 4.53 -9.01
CA HIS A 52 -14.11 5.14 -9.22
C HIS A 52 -13.05 4.05 -9.12
N VAL A 53 -12.03 4.14 -9.94
CA VAL A 53 -10.93 3.19 -9.93
C VAL A 53 -9.72 3.84 -9.29
N PHE A 54 -9.27 3.27 -8.18
CA PHE A 54 -8.03 3.69 -7.54
C PHE A 54 -6.89 2.86 -8.11
N VAL A 55 -5.79 3.49 -8.41
CA VAL A 55 -4.59 2.79 -8.87
C VAL A 55 -3.64 2.67 -7.70
N ILE A 56 -3.27 1.45 -7.35
CA ILE A 56 -2.32 1.21 -6.29
C ILE A 56 -1.03 0.68 -6.90
N LYS A 57 0.06 0.89 -6.21
CA LYS A 57 1.39 0.49 -6.69
C LYS A 57 2.14 -0.26 -5.62
N ASN A 58 2.86 -1.30 -6.03
CA ASN A 58 3.75 -2.00 -5.12
C ASN A 58 5.08 -1.24 -5.08
N VAL A 59 5.35 -0.59 -3.96
CA VAL A 59 6.58 0.17 -3.76
C VAL A 59 7.60 -0.62 -2.94
N GLY A 60 7.33 -1.87 -2.68
CA GLY A 60 8.24 -2.74 -1.95
C GLY A 60 9.18 -3.51 -2.85
N THR A 61 9.77 -4.55 -2.32
CA THR A 61 10.74 -5.39 -3.04
C THR A 61 10.27 -6.82 -3.22
N ALA A 62 9.11 -7.17 -2.72
CA ALA A 62 8.51 -8.50 -2.89
C ALA A 62 7.12 -8.34 -3.50
N PRO A 63 6.56 -9.38 -4.10
CA PRO A 63 5.24 -9.28 -4.70
C PRO A 63 4.17 -8.88 -3.69
N LEU A 64 3.29 -7.98 -4.10
CA LEU A 64 2.19 -7.50 -3.27
C LEU A 64 0.94 -8.30 -3.62
N VAL A 65 0.30 -8.87 -2.62
CA VAL A 65 -0.96 -9.60 -2.82
C VAL A 65 -2.03 -8.93 -1.96
N ILE A 66 -3.09 -8.47 -2.62
CA ILE A 66 -4.22 -7.92 -1.90
C ILE A 66 -5.08 -9.08 -1.47
N THR A 67 -5.29 -9.22 -0.18
CA THR A 67 -6.01 -10.37 0.36
C THR A 67 -7.47 -10.08 0.62
N ARG A 68 -7.80 -8.83 0.91
CA ARG A 68 -9.15 -8.48 1.26
C ARG A 68 -9.34 -6.97 1.13
N VAL A 69 -10.50 -6.56 0.71
CA VAL A 69 -10.86 -5.14 0.68
C VAL A 69 -12.23 -5.02 1.33
N ASN A 70 -12.31 -4.26 2.41
CA ASN A 70 -13.55 -4.11 3.16
C ASN A 70 -14.07 -2.70 3.08
N ALA A 71 -15.33 -2.57 2.76
CA ALA A 71 -16.03 -1.31 2.85
C ALA A 71 -16.81 -1.27 4.16
N ALA A 72 -16.87 -0.12 4.78
CA ALA A 72 -17.59 0.05 6.05
C ALA A 72 -19.10 0.02 5.87
N CYS A 73 -19.60 0.19 4.66
CA CYS A 73 -21.03 0.27 4.37
C CYS A 73 -21.39 -0.71 3.26
N GLY A 74 -22.51 -1.37 3.38
CA GLY A 74 -23.03 -2.21 2.30
C GLY A 74 -23.37 -1.42 1.04
N CYS A 75 -23.38 -0.09 1.13
CA CYS A 75 -23.62 0.79 0.00
C CYS A 75 -22.41 0.95 -0.90
N THR A 76 -21.27 0.44 -0.47
CA THR A 76 -20.00 0.57 -1.17
C THR A 76 -19.47 -0.81 -1.50
N LYS A 77 -19.19 -1.06 -2.78
CA LYS A 77 -18.73 -2.36 -3.22
C LYS A 77 -17.35 -2.26 -3.84
N PRO A 78 -16.34 -2.86 -3.24
CA PRO A 78 -15.00 -2.86 -3.84
C PRO A 78 -14.80 -4.09 -4.73
N GLU A 79 -14.04 -3.91 -5.81
CA GLU A 79 -13.64 -5.01 -6.68
C GLU A 79 -12.13 -4.91 -6.88
N PHE A 80 -11.44 -6.00 -6.77
CA PHE A 80 -9.98 -6.01 -6.83
C PHE A 80 -9.45 -7.37 -7.32
N SER A 81 -8.20 -7.41 -7.73
CA SER A 81 -7.55 -8.63 -8.14
C SER A 81 -6.70 -9.19 -7.01
N THR A 82 -6.67 -10.50 -6.87
CA THR A 82 -5.80 -11.17 -5.91
C THR A 82 -4.49 -11.62 -6.56
N GLU A 83 -4.27 -11.28 -7.83
CA GLU A 83 -3.03 -11.65 -8.48
C GLU A 83 -1.87 -10.87 -7.90
N PRO A 84 -0.72 -11.50 -7.73
CA PRO A 84 0.46 -10.81 -7.20
C PRO A 84 0.87 -9.64 -8.09
N VAL A 85 1.22 -8.52 -7.45
CA VAL A 85 1.67 -7.33 -8.14
C VAL A 85 3.17 -7.23 -7.94
N ALA A 86 3.93 -7.34 -9.00
CA ALA A 86 5.39 -7.29 -8.92
C ALA A 86 5.88 -5.93 -8.44
N PRO A 87 7.07 -5.85 -7.84
CA PRO A 87 7.61 -4.57 -7.40
C PRO A 87 7.64 -3.55 -8.54
N GLY A 88 7.18 -2.36 -8.26
CA GLY A 88 7.13 -1.29 -9.24
C GLY A 88 5.91 -1.33 -10.14
N LYS A 89 5.08 -2.35 -10.04
CA LYS A 89 3.90 -2.49 -10.88
C LYS A 89 2.65 -1.98 -10.16
N GLU A 90 1.58 -1.87 -10.91
CA GLU A 90 0.32 -1.30 -10.41
C GLU A 90 -0.81 -2.29 -10.49
N SER A 91 -1.82 -2.09 -9.68
CA SER A 91 -3.07 -2.81 -9.74
C SER A 91 -4.20 -1.81 -9.49
N LYS A 92 -5.42 -2.24 -9.71
CA LYS A 92 -6.57 -1.36 -9.59
C LYS A 92 -7.56 -1.88 -8.58
N ILE A 93 -8.20 -0.96 -7.87
CA ILE A 93 -9.29 -1.26 -6.97
C ILE A 93 -10.46 -0.39 -7.39
N LYS A 94 -11.52 -1.02 -7.84
CA LYS A 94 -12.70 -0.31 -8.28
C LYS A 94 -13.67 -0.23 -7.11
N VAL A 95 -14.12 0.95 -6.80
CA VAL A 95 -15.04 1.17 -5.70
C VAL A 95 -16.34 1.72 -6.27
N THR A 96 -17.44 1.05 -6.02
CA THR A 96 -18.76 1.45 -6.51
C THR A 96 -19.63 1.88 -5.33
N TYR A 97 -20.21 3.07 -5.45
CA TYR A 97 -21.09 3.60 -4.43
C TYR A 97 -22.53 3.61 -4.94
N ASN A 98 -23.45 3.05 -4.17
CA ASN A 98 -24.86 3.06 -4.51
C ASN A 98 -25.56 4.16 -3.73
N PRO A 99 -26.02 5.23 -4.40
CA PRO A 99 -26.63 6.37 -3.72
C PRO A 99 -28.11 6.18 -3.38
N ALA A 100 -28.69 5.06 -3.72
CA ALA A 100 -30.13 4.83 -3.53
C ALA A 100 -30.55 5.03 -2.07
N GLY A 101 -31.49 5.94 -1.86
CA GLY A 101 -31.99 6.20 -0.50
C GLY A 101 -31.02 6.92 0.40
N ARG A 102 -29.99 7.57 -0.17
CA ARG A 102 -28.94 8.19 0.62
C ARG A 102 -28.64 9.62 0.21
N PRO A 103 -29.63 10.50 0.24
CA PRO A 103 -29.40 11.89 -0.17
C PRO A 103 -28.47 12.59 0.82
N GLY A 104 -27.74 13.58 0.34
CA GLY A 104 -26.85 14.37 1.18
C GLY A 104 -25.38 14.01 1.00
N GLN A 105 -24.55 14.60 1.81
CA GLN A 105 -23.12 14.38 1.74
C GLN A 105 -22.74 13.00 2.26
N PHE A 106 -21.74 12.42 1.66
CA PHE A 106 -21.24 11.14 2.11
C PHE A 106 -19.71 11.09 2.07
N VAL A 107 -19.15 10.28 2.95
CA VAL A 107 -17.74 9.95 2.98
C VAL A 107 -17.69 8.46 3.31
N LYS A 108 -17.13 7.67 2.39
CA LYS A 108 -17.04 6.22 2.57
C LYS A 108 -15.60 5.77 2.50
N THR A 109 -15.22 4.96 3.45
CA THR A 109 -13.85 4.48 3.59
C THR A 109 -13.78 3.01 3.22
N VAL A 110 -12.72 2.64 2.54
CA VAL A 110 -12.48 1.27 2.14
C VAL A 110 -11.09 0.88 2.64
N ALA A 111 -11.01 -0.21 3.38
CA ALA A 111 -9.75 -0.70 3.93
C ALA A 111 -9.21 -1.82 3.05
N VAL A 112 -7.98 -1.66 2.59
CA VAL A 112 -7.31 -2.63 1.71
C VAL A 112 -6.31 -3.40 2.55
N TYR A 113 -6.45 -4.70 2.61
CA TYR A 113 -5.53 -5.56 3.35
C TYR A 113 -4.66 -6.33 2.37
N SER A 114 -3.41 -6.45 2.70
CA SER A 114 -2.44 -7.12 1.83
C SER A 114 -1.35 -7.77 2.65
N ASN A 115 -0.42 -8.41 1.97
CA ASN A 115 0.75 -8.96 2.61
C ASN A 115 1.84 -7.90 2.87
N GLY A 116 1.53 -6.63 2.59
CA GLY A 116 2.46 -5.55 2.85
C GLY A 116 2.62 -5.27 4.34
N LYS A 117 3.68 -4.52 4.71
CA LYS A 117 3.99 -4.34 6.09
C LYS A 117 3.09 -3.45 6.83
N ASP A 118 2.38 -2.59 6.15
CA ASP A 118 1.65 -1.52 6.82
C ASP A 118 0.26 -1.87 7.30
N GLY A 119 -0.14 -3.10 7.24
CA GLY A 119 -1.48 -3.47 7.67
C GLY A 119 -2.53 -2.98 6.69
N ALA A 120 -3.55 -2.30 7.18
CA ALA A 120 -4.62 -1.82 6.31
C ALA A 120 -4.24 -0.51 5.64
N PHE A 121 -4.50 -0.44 4.35
CA PHE A 121 -4.29 0.76 3.57
C PHE A 121 -5.67 1.32 3.24
N THR A 122 -5.90 2.57 3.52
CA THR A 122 -7.25 3.14 3.45
C THR A 122 -7.46 4.00 2.22
N LEU A 123 -8.56 3.76 1.54
CA LEU A 123 -9.02 4.58 0.43
C LEU A 123 -10.35 5.22 0.82
N GLN A 124 -10.68 6.35 0.24
CA GLN A 124 -11.88 7.06 0.60
C GLN A 124 -12.56 7.68 -0.62
N ILE A 125 -13.86 7.58 -0.68
CA ILE A 125 -14.66 8.30 -1.67
C ILE A 125 -15.61 9.21 -0.93
N LYS A 126 -15.91 10.34 -1.52
CA LYS A 126 -16.82 11.30 -0.94
C LYS A 126 -17.61 12.01 -2.02
N GLY A 127 -18.66 12.67 -1.65
CA GLY A 127 -19.49 13.39 -2.59
C GLY A 127 -20.81 13.82 -1.96
N THR A 128 -21.71 14.27 -2.80
CA THR A 128 -23.05 14.69 -2.39
C THR A 128 -24.06 14.05 -3.33
N VAL A 129 -25.13 13.48 -2.77
CA VAL A 129 -26.20 12.87 -3.53
C VAL A 129 -27.40 13.81 -3.57
N GLU A 130 -27.88 14.09 -4.76
CA GLU A 130 -29.09 14.88 -4.96
C GLU A 130 -30.28 14.00 -5.28
#